data_3f9db7541c8e1ac07fe9e0594d180df3
#
_entry.id   3f9db7541c8e1ac07fe9e0594d180df3
#
_cell.length_a   1.000
_cell.length_b   1.000
_cell.length_c   1.000
_cell.angle_alpha   90.00
_cell.angle_beta   90.00
_cell.angle_gamma   90.00
#
_symmetry.space_group_name_H-M   'P 1'
#
loop_
_entity.id
_entity.type
_entity.pdbx_description
1 polymer ?
#
loop_
_entity_poly.entity_id
_entity_poly.type
_entity_poly.pdbx_seq_one_letter_code
_entity_poly.pdbx_strand_id
1 'polypeptide(L)'
;MLSYARSRNFPIHLLAFWWMLWLVVSNSDISEFTPPSWETLAQYGLFVLFFVAGHAAVKHRHALGFAGANRKARPFRADSNRMKWALRGSALVCAAMLLYSLSLSGALSSDFVEYFAKLRLEEDSMDSLTGIRALDVLTKILAFPLSYTIVLIVLADHVRHFRWTLALCVFNLVAYSYLWQVNYPLIHLTWFLVFHLLMQAHRRGEFEKRTITVVLILFSTLLASAANRFGGDVLGGLQRYVVGYHLVGFSFYDYQYHDPNSILHIYSYGRSSLGFLDQMLEAVSKMAGADYKAASFENSTYNNEAVDIGRSEFRAFNAFGTLLFSLYRDFHMVGILVGGFAYGALTTHALYQSARNWVCGAFFIMLASSWMMGMMVNPLEQAYFWFAVVVLGAFSLVNRGIRF
;
A
#
# COMPACT_ATOMS: atom_id res chain seq x y z
N MET A 1 6.08 -27.00 7.64
CA MET A 1 5.74 -25.57 7.45
C MET A 1 6.64 -24.62 8.25
N LEU A 2 6.82 -24.76 9.56
CA LEU A 2 7.63 -23.82 10.36
C LEU A 2 9.10 -23.71 9.92
N SER A 3 9.73 -24.80 9.47
CA SER A 3 11.12 -24.77 8.95
C SER A 3 11.22 -24.00 7.63
N TYR A 4 10.22 -24.11 6.76
CA TYR A 4 10.17 -23.38 5.49
C TYR A 4 9.88 -21.89 5.70
N ALA A 5 8.99 -21.55 6.64
CA ALA A 5 8.72 -20.15 7.00
C ALA A 5 9.96 -19.42 7.55
N ARG A 6 10.95 -20.16 8.06
CA ARG A 6 12.27 -19.64 8.46
C ARG A 6 13.25 -19.51 7.31
N SER A 7 12.91 -20.02 6.12
CA SER A 7 13.78 -19.89 4.95
C SER A 7 13.91 -18.43 4.55
N ARG A 8 15.11 -18.04 4.06
CA ARG A 8 15.38 -16.68 3.61
C ARG A 8 14.48 -16.21 2.47
N ASN A 9 13.88 -17.13 1.73
CA ASN A 9 13.08 -16.84 0.55
C ASN A 9 11.57 -16.84 0.84
N PHE A 10 11.14 -17.31 2.00
CA PHE A 10 9.72 -17.47 2.33
C PHE A 10 8.88 -16.20 2.11
N PRO A 11 9.32 -14.97 2.53
CA PRO A 11 8.53 -13.78 2.31
C PRO A 11 8.28 -13.49 0.82
N ILE A 12 9.26 -13.76 -0.03
CA ILE A 12 9.14 -13.53 -1.49
C ILE A 12 8.24 -14.58 -2.14
N HIS A 13 8.36 -15.84 -1.73
CA HIS A 13 7.46 -16.90 -2.21
C HIS A 13 6.01 -16.64 -1.78
N LEU A 14 5.79 -16.11 -0.57
CA LEU A 14 4.46 -15.71 -0.11
C LEU A 14 3.87 -14.60 -1.01
N LEU A 15 4.66 -13.61 -1.39
CA LEU A 15 4.21 -12.53 -2.28
C LEU A 15 3.81 -13.05 -3.66
N ALA A 16 4.62 -13.94 -4.26
CA ALA A 16 4.30 -14.56 -5.54
C ALA A 16 3.05 -15.46 -5.42
N PHE A 17 3.00 -16.30 -4.38
CA PHE A 17 1.86 -17.18 -4.12
C PHE A 17 0.55 -16.41 -3.94
N TRP A 18 0.58 -15.25 -3.27
CA TRP A 18 -0.61 -14.42 -3.05
C TRP A 18 -1.29 -14.02 -4.36
N TRP A 19 -0.53 -13.50 -5.31
CA TRP A 19 -1.08 -13.13 -6.62
C TRP A 19 -1.59 -14.34 -7.40
N MET A 20 -0.83 -15.44 -7.41
CA MET A 20 -1.24 -16.67 -8.09
C MET A 20 -2.52 -17.27 -7.48
N LEU A 21 -2.67 -17.22 -6.15
CA LEU A 21 -3.89 -17.67 -5.47
C LEU A 21 -5.12 -16.89 -5.98
N TRP A 22 -5.04 -15.57 -5.98
CA TRP A 22 -6.17 -14.74 -6.40
C TRP A 22 -6.45 -14.83 -7.91
N LEU A 23 -5.43 -15.03 -8.75
CA LEU A 23 -5.62 -15.34 -10.17
C LEU A 23 -6.39 -16.65 -10.39
N VAL A 24 -6.11 -17.68 -9.62
CA VAL A 24 -6.86 -18.93 -9.68
C VAL A 24 -8.29 -18.73 -9.19
N VAL A 25 -8.48 -18.03 -8.07
CA VAL A 25 -9.81 -17.76 -7.50
C VAL A 25 -10.65 -16.88 -8.43
N SER A 26 -10.06 -15.95 -9.19
CA SER A 26 -10.80 -15.08 -10.13
C SER A 26 -11.51 -15.85 -11.25
N ASN A 27 -11.02 -17.05 -11.58
CA ASN A 27 -11.62 -17.94 -12.57
C ASN A 27 -12.59 -18.97 -11.97
N SER A 28 -12.75 -18.98 -10.65
CA SER A 28 -13.65 -19.92 -9.96
C SER A 28 -15.07 -19.36 -9.85
N ASP A 29 -16.05 -20.24 -9.57
CA ASP A 29 -17.42 -19.84 -9.33
C ASP A 29 -17.65 -19.10 -7.99
N ILE A 30 -16.61 -18.95 -7.18
CA ILE A 30 -16.64 -18.15 -5.95
C ILE A 30 -16.71 -16.66 -6.28
N SER A 31 -16.22 -16.27 -7.47
CA SER A 31 -16.24 -14.88 -7.94
C SER A 31 -17.65 -14.47 -8.40
N GLU A 32 -18.15 -13.36 -7.86
CA GLU A 32 -19.36 -12.69 -8.34
C GLU A 32 -19.09 -11.88 -9.63
N PHE A 33 -17.83 -11.75 -10.02
CA PHE A 33 -17.38 -10.95 -11.16
C PHE A 33 -17.14 -11.79 -12.39
N THR A 34 -17.24 -11.16 -13.55
CA THR A 34 -16.87 -11.76 -14.83
C THR A 34 -15.40 -12.21 -14.77
N PRO A 35 -15.13 -13.50 -15.06
CA PRO A 35 -13.75 -13.98 -15.10
C PRO A 35 -12.93 -13.20 -16.12
N PRO A 36 -11.69 -12.80 -15.78
CA PRO A 36 -10.83 -12.14 -16.75
C PRO A 36 -10.45 -13.07 -17.93
N SER A 37 -10.25 -12.48 -19.08
CA SER A 37 -9.81 -13.16 -20.31
C SER A 37 -8.44 -13.83 -20.15
N TRP A 38 -8.12 -14.74 -21.07
CA TRP A 38 -6.81 -15.40 -21.09
C TRP A 38 -5.67 -14.41 -21.33
N GLU A 39 -5.88 -13.37 -22.10
CA GLU A 39 -4.94 -12.30 -22.36
C GLU A 39 -4.59 -11.56 -21.05
N THR A 40 -5.58 -11.19 -20.29
CA THR A 40 -5.42 -10.55 -19.00
C THR A 40 -4.73 -11.47 -17.98
N LEU A 41 -5.16 -12.74 -17.90
CA LEU A 41 -4.52 -13.73 -17.03
C LEU A 41 -3.03 -13.93 -17.40
N ALA A 42 -2.71 -13.96 -18.69
CA ALA A 42 -1.33 -14.06 -19.16
C ALA A 42 -0.49 -12.84 -18.73
N GLN A 43 -1.05 -11.63 -18.79
CA GLN A 43 -0.37 -10.41 -18.34
C GLN A 43 -0.05 -10.46 -16.84
N TYR A 44 -1.02 -10.84 -16.01
CA TYR A 44 -0.79 -11.03 -14.57
C TYR A 44 0.20 -12.17 -14.28
N GLY A 45 0.11 -13.28 -15.01
CA GLY A 45 1.05 -14.39 -14.90
C GLY A 45 2.48 -13.98 -15.25
N LEU A 46 2.66 -13.22 -16.34
CA LEU A 46 3.96 -12.68 -16.74
C LEU A 46 4.49 -11.68 -15.69
N PHE A 47 3.65 -10.82 -15.14
CA PHE A 47 4.05 -9.91 -14.07
C PHE A 47 4.62 -10.66 -12.85
N VAL A 48 3.94 -11.73 -12.39
CA VAL A 48 4.42 -12.57 -11.28
C VAL A 48 5.68 -13.34 -11.68
N LEU A 49 5.76 -13.86 -12.90
CA LEU A 49 6.95 -14.54 -13.42
C LEU A 49 8.18 -13.62 -13.39
N PHE A 50 8.04 -12.39 -13.87
CA PHE A 50 9.11 -11.41 -13.87
C PHE A 50 9.46 -10.92 -12.46
N PHE A 51 8.50 -10.86 -11.54
CA PHE A 51 8.78 -10.65 -10.12
C PHE A 51 9.71 -11.76 -9.58
N VAL A 52 9.40 -13.03 -9.86
CA VAL A 52 10.24 -14.16 -9.46
C VAL A 52 11.61 -14.11 -10.14
N ALA A 53 11.69 -13.71 -11.42
CA ALA A 53 12.94 -13.50 -12.13
C ALA A 53 13.81 -12.41 -11.48
N GLY A 54 13.22 -11.28 -11.10
CA GLY A 54 13.91 -10.22 -10.37
C GLY A 54 14.45 -10.70 -9.01
N HIS A 55 13.65 -11.50 -8.27
CA HIS A 55 14.11 -12.17 -7.05
C HIS A 55 15.30 -13.08 -7.33
N ALA A 56 15.22 -13.96 -8.34
CA ALA A 56 16.27 -14.91 -8.68
C ALA A 56 17.58 -14.19 -9.07
N ALA A 57 17.51 -13.10 -9.85
CA ALA A 57 18.67 -12.31 -10.25
C ALA A 57 19.40 -11.72 -9.04
N VAL A 58 18.68 -11.14 -8.09
CA VAL A 58 19.28 -10.59 -6.86
C VAL A 58 19.85 -11.70 -5.97
N LYS A 59 19.12 -12.80 -5.81
CA LYS A 59 19.59 -13.97 -5.05
C LYS A 59 20.89 -14.53 -5.61
N HIS A 60 20.97 -14.70 -6.94
CA HIS A 60 22.17 -15.19 -7.61
C HIS A 60 23.37 -14.26 -7.41
N ARG A 61 23.16 -12.96 -7.59
CA ARG A 61 24.21 -11.94 -7.32
C ARG A 61 24.72 -12.00 -5.87
N HIS A 62 23.83 -12.17 -4.90
CA HIS A 62 24.23 -12.32 -3.50
C HIS A 62 24.98 -13.62 -3.23
N ALA A 63 24.69 -14.69 -3.95
CA ALA A 63 25.41 -15.96 -3.83
C ALA A 63 26.82 -15.89 -4.41
N LEU A 64 27.01 -15.22 -5.54
CA LEU A 64 28.29 -15.17 -6.27
C LEU A 64 29.31 -14.14 -5.73
N GLY A 65 28.85 -13.05 -5.16
CA GLY A 65 29.74 -11.89 -5.00
C GLY A 65 30.04 -11.42 -3.59
N PHE A 66 29.39 -11.91 -2.56
CA PHE A 66 29.46 -11.26 -1.24
C PHE A 66 29.77 -12.17 -0.05
N ALA A 67 30.24 -13.39 -0.28
CA ALA A 67 30.84 -14.22 0.77
C ALA A 67 32.13 -13.56 1.35
N GLY A 68 32.79 -12.67 0.59
CA GLY A 68 34.05 -12.03 0.99
C GLY A 68 33.93 -10.71 1.78
N ALA A 69 32.78 -10.04 1.73
CA ALA A 69 32.59 -8.79 2.45
C ALA A 69 32.00 -9.01 3.85
N ASN A 70 32.66 -9.82 4.66
CA ASN A 70 32.39 -9.97 6.10
C ASN A 70 32.86 -8.70 6.86
N ARG A 71 32.65 -7.51 6.29
CA ARG A 71 32.73 -6.27 7.04
C ARG A 71 31.59 -6.31 8.04
N LYS A 72 31.92 -6.47 9.31
CA LYS A 72 31.05 -6.20 10.45
C LYS A 72 30.51 -4.79 10.32
N ALA A 73 29.54 -4.61 9.40
CA ALA A 73 28.81 -3.37 9.31
C ALA A 73 28.11 -3.22 10.65
N ARG A 74 28.56 -2.29 11.47
CA ARG A 74 27.85 -1.94 12.70
C ARG A 74 26.43 -1.61 12.27
N PRO A 75 25.41 -2.27 12.87
CA PRO A 75 24.05 -1.93 12.55
C PRO A 75 23.88 -0.45 12.81
N PHE A 76 23.52 0.31 11.78
CA PHE A 76 23.20 1.71 11.98
C PHE A 76 21.94 1.75 12.86
N ARG A 77 22.10 2.24 14.07
CA ARG A 77 20.99 2.49 14.98
C ARG A 77 20.51 3.92 14.76
N ALA A 78 19.21 4.06 14.57
CA ALA A 78 18.53 5.35 14.59
C ALA A 78 18.55 6.01 15.99
N ASP A 79 19.63 5.79 16.75
CA ASP A 79 19.72 6.03 18.20
C ASP A 79 19.95 7.50 18.58
N SER A 80 19.82 8.44 17.62
CA SER A 80 19.86 9.83 18.01
C SER A 80 18.56 10.20 18.75
N ASN A 81 18.69 10.69 19.98
CA ASN A 81 17.55 11.22 20.73
C ASN A 81 16.79 12.28 19.92
N ARG A 82 17.49 13.04 19.07
CA ARG A 82 16.88 14.02 18.15
C ARG A 82 15.87 13.37 17.21
N MET A 83 16.22 12.24 16.57
CA MET A 83 15.30 11.53 15.67
C MET A 83 14.08 10.98 16.42
N LYS A 84 14.28 10.44 17.63
CA LYS A 84 13.17 9.95 18.48
C LYS A 84 12.17 11.08 18.79
N TRP A 85 12.68 12.24 19.19
CA TRP A 85 11.83 13.39 19.47
C TRP A 85 11.17 13.95 18.22
N ALA A 86 11.87 14.01 17.10
CA ALA A 86 11.30 14.44 15.83
C ALA A 86 10.14 13.52 15.40
N LEU A 87 10.32 12.20 15.40
CA LEU A 87 9.26 11.25 15.04
C LEU A 87 8.07 11.33 15.99
N ARG A 88 8.31 11.44 17.31
CA ARG A 88 7.24 11.59 18.30
C ARG A 88 6.51 12.91 18.15
N GLY A 89 7.22 14.01 17.97
CA GLY A 89 6.64 15.34 17.74
C GLY A 89 5.79 15.37 16.49
N SER A 90 6.28 14.80 15.38
CA SER A 90 5.52 14.68 14.14
C SER A 90 4.24 13.85 14.32
N ALA A 91 4.31 12.72 15.03
CA ALA A 91 3.14 11.89 15.30
C ALA A 91 2.11 12.61 16.20
N LEU A 92 2.57 13.42 17.17
CA LEU A 92 1.70 14.25 18.01
C LEU A 92 1.00 15.35 17.21
N VAL A 93 1.71 16.02 16.30
CA VAL A 93 1.12 17.01 15.39
C VAL A 93 0.02 16.37 14.53
N CYS A 94 0.29 15.21 13.95
CA CYS A 94 -0.72 14.46 13.19
C CYS A 94 -1.93 14.09 14.06
N ALA A 95 -1.73 13.64 15.31
CA ALA A 95 -2.81 13.33 16.24
C ALA A 95 -3.66 14.57 16.56
N ALA A 96 -3.03 15.70 16.82
CA ALA A 96 -3.74 16.96 17.08
C ALA A 96 -4.57 17.41 15.86
N MET A 97 -4.00 17.30 14.65
CA MET A 97 -4.72 17.61 13.41
C MET A 97 -5.94 16.71 13.23
N LEU A 98 -5.78 15.40 13.41
CA LEU A 98 -6.87 14.44 13.24
C LEU A 98 -7.96 14.62 14.30
N LEU A 99 -7.60 14.83 15.58
CA LEU A 99 -8.55 15.11 16.65
C LEU A 99 -9.34 16.40 16.38
N TYR A 100 -8.64 17.45 15.93
CA TYR A 100 -9.30 18.70 15.55
C TYR A 100 -10.25 18.50 14.37
N SER A 101 -9.84 17.76 13.33
CA SER A 101 -10.69 17.42 12.20
C SER A 101 -11.92 16.59 12.61
N LEU A 102 -11.75 15.61 13.50
CA LEU A 102 -12.84 14.83 14.05
C LEU A 102 -13.85 15.69 14.83
N SER A 103 -13.37 16.69 15.57
CA SER A 103 -14.25 17.58 16.32
C SER A 103 -15.07 18.51 15.42
N LEU A 104 -14.47 18.99 14.32
CA LEU A 104 -15.13 19.90 13.36
C LEU A 104 -16.09 19.17 12.43
N SER A 105 -15.75 17.94 12.01
CA SER A 105 -16.58 17.17 11.08
C SER A 105 -17.91 16.68 11.67
N GLY A 106 -18.07 16.76 12.98
CA GLY A 106 -19.21 16.18 13.68
C GLY A 106 -19.12 14.66 13.86
N ALA A 107 -18.01 14.03 13.44
CA ALA A 107 -17.82 12.59 13.53
C ALA A 107 -17.94 12.02 14.95
N LEU A 108 -17.60 12.80 15.96
CA LEU A 108 -17.67 12.42 17.39
C LEU A 108 -19.07 12.59 18.00
N SER A 109 -19.95 13.39 17.40
CA SER A 109 -21.28 13.72 17.89
C SER A 109 -22.41 12.99 17.16
N SER A 110 -22.14 12.46 15.96
CA SER A 110 -23.10 11.74 15.13
C SER A 110 -23.03 10.23 15.39
N ASP A 111 -24.14 9.53 15.18
CA ASP A 111 -24.10 8.08 15.08
C ASP A 111 -23.20 7.68 13.90
N PHE A 112 -22.48 6.58 14.07
CA PHE A 112 -21.56 6.05 13.06
C PHE A 112 -22.26 5.84 11.71
N VAL A 113 -23.48 5.31 11.73
CA VAL A 113 -24.26 5.04 10.51
C VAL A 113 -24.67 6.34 9.81
N GLU A 114 -25.11 7.33 10.57
CA GLU A 114 -25.46 8.65 10.06
C GLU A 114 -24.25 9.37 9.47
N TYR A 115 -23.12 9.34 10.16
CA TYR A 115 -21.87 9.94 9.67
C TYR A 115 -21.37 9.26 8.40
N PHE A 116 -21.46 7.92 8.33
CA PHE A 116 -21.12 7.16 7.13
C PHE A 116 -22.03 7.50 5.95
N ALA A 117 -23.34 7.58 6.17
CA ALA A 117 -24.31 7.95 5.15
C ALA A 117 -24.07 9.37 4.62
N LYS A 118 -23.81 10.33 5.50
CA LYS A 118 -23.46 11.71 5.16
C LYS A 118 -22.25 11.77 4.23
N LEU A 119 -21.15 11.09 4.59
CA LEU A 119 -19.94 11.06 3.75
C LEU A 119 -20.17 10.47 2.36
N ARG A 120 -21.01 9.44 2.25
CA ARG A 120 -21.23 8.72 0.98
C ARG A 120 -22.25 9.40 0.07
N LEU A 121 -23.25 10.03 0.65
CA LEU A 121 -24.34 10.65 -0.12
C LEU A 121 -24.05 12.12 -0.47
N GLU A 122 -23.21 12.78 0.31
CA GLU A 122 -22.92 14.20 0.17
C GLU A 122 -21.49 14.45 -0.34
N GLU A 123 -20.69 13.41 -0.64
CA GLU A 123 -19.27 13.53 -1.01
C GLU A 123 -19.08 14.47 -2.21
N ASP A 124 -19.99 14.45 -3.20
CA ASP A 124 -19.93 15.30 -4.38
C ASP A 124 -20.43 16.74 -4.12
N SER A 125 -21.17 16.97 -3.04
CA SER A 125 -21.76 18.26 -2.70
C SER A 125 -21.01 19.03 -1.61
N MET A 126 -20.08 18.36 -0.90
CA MET A 126 -19.32 18.97 0.19
C MET A 126 -18.04 19.61 -0.30
N ASP A 127 -17.95 20.94 -0.19
CA ASP A 127 -16.69 21.68 -0.41
C ASP A 127 -15.59 21.29 0.60
N SER A 128 -15.96 20.87 1.80
CA SER A 128 -15.04 20.48 2.87
C SER A 128 -15.74 19.67 3.96
N LEU A 129 -15.12 18.59 4.42
CA LEU A 129 -15.61 17.75 5.50
C LEU A 129 -15.59 18.47 6.87
N THR A 130 -14.53 19.23 7.12
CA THR A 130 -14.31 19.96 8.38
C THR A 130 -14.81 21.40 8.32
N GLY A 131 -15.32 21.88 7.16
CA GLY A 131 -15.55 23.30 6.90
C GLY A 131 -14.26 24.09 6.61
N ILE A 132 -13.09 23.47 6.74
CA ILE A 132 -11.78 24.08 6.47
C ILE A 132 -11.05 23.25 5.44
N ARG A 133 -11.20 23.59 4.15
CA ARG A 133 -10.60 22.85 3.02
C ARG A 133 -9.09 22.60 3.19
N ALA A 134 -8.34 23.58 3.69
CA ALA A 134 -6.90 23.43 3.93
C ALA A 134 -6.60 22.33 4.98
N LEU A 135 -7.42 22.19 6.00
CA LEU A 135 -7.27 21.14 7.02
C LEU A 135 -7.55 19.75 6.43
N ASP A 136 -8.59 19.63 5.60
CA ASP A 136 -8.91 18.37 4.91
C ASP A 136 -7.76 17.93 4.00
N VAL A 137 -7.22 18.86 3.22
CA VAL A 137 -6.05 18.61 2.38
C VAL A 137 -4.85 18.19 3.23
N LEU A 138 -4.55 18.91 4.30
CA LEU A 138 -3.42 18.58 5.19
C LEU A 138 -3.57 17.22 5.86
N THR A 139 -4.78 16.82 6.25
CA THR A 139 -4.99 15.47 6.82
C THR A 139 -4.73 14.38 5.79
N LYS A 140 -5.12 14.58 4.53
CA LYS A 140 -4.92 13.60 3.44
C LYS A 140 -3.45 13.51 3.01
N ILE A 141 -2.76 14.65 2.81
CA ILE A 141 -1.41 14.67 2.24
C ILE A 141 -0.29 14.59 3.29
N LEU A 142 -0.58 14.88 4.56
CA LEU A 142 0.44 14.93 5.61
C LEU A 142 0.15 13.94 6.75
N ALA A 143 -1.03 14.00 7.40
CA ALA A 143 -1.25 13.23 8.61
C ALA A 143 -1.19 11.71 8.37
N PHE A 144 -1.85 11.21 7.31
CA PHE A 144 -1.78 9.81 6.95
C PHE A 144 -0.40 9.40 6.40
N PRO A 145 0.17 10.05 5.34
CA PRO A 145 1.47 9.66 4.79
C PRO A 145 2.61 9.71 5.81
N LEU A 146 2.61 10.69 6.70
CA LEU A 146 3.63 10.81 7.74
C LEU A 146 3.48 9.73 8.81
N SER A 147 2.26 9.46 9.28
CA SER A 147 2.00 8.38 10.24
C SER A 147 2.34 7.00 9.65
N TYR A 148 1.98 6.75 8.39
CA TYR A 148 2.36 5.58 7.62
C TYR A 148 3.88 5.40 7.58
N THR A 149 4.62 6.45 7.24
CA THR A 149 6.09 6.42 7.14
C THR A 149 6.75 6.20 8.51
N ILE A 150 6.24 6.85 9.57
CA ILE A 150 6.77 6.67 10.94
C ILE A 150 6.58 5.22 11.40
N VAL A 151 5.42 4.60 11.12
CA VAL A 151 5.20 3.16 11.43
C VAL A 151 6.25 2.30 10.75
N LEU A 152 6.53 2.51 9.45
CA LEU A 152 7.57 1.78 8.73
C LEU A 152 8.94 1.91 9.39
N ILE A 153 9.34 3.12 9.77
CA ILE A 153 10.61 3.39 10.43
C ILE A 153 10.69 2.67 11.78
N VAL A 154 9.65 2.79 12.59
CA VAL A 154 9.59 2.20 13.94
C VAL A 154 9.61 0.67 13.88
N LEU A 155 8.88 0.06 12.97
CA LEU A 155 8.86 -1.39 12.79
C LEU A 155 10.21 -1.91 12.26
N ALA A 156 10.84 -1.18 11.35
CA ALA A 156 12.11 -1.61 10.76
C ALA A 156 13.30 -1.52 11.73
N ASP A 157 13.35 -0.50 12.58
CA ASP A 157 14.46 -0.25 13.51
C ASP A 157 14.41 -1.11 14.80
N HIS A 158 13.26 -1.70 15.10
CA HIS A 158 13.10 -2.65 16.22
C HIS A 158 13.43 -2.07 17.60
N VAL A 159 13.32 -0.77 17.79
CA VAL A 159 13.74 -0.10 19.03
C VAL A 159 12.61 -0.14 20.06
N ARG A 160 12.83 -0.83 21.16
CA ARG A 160 11.90 -0.91 22.31
C ARG A 160 11.45 0.47 22.84
N HIS A 161 12.23 1.51 22.54
CA HIS A 161 11.97 2.89 23.00
C HIS A 161 10.89 3.63 22.19
N PHE A 162 10.39 3.05 21.08
CA PHE A 162 9.38 3.68 20.21
C PHE A 162 7.94 3.24 20.47
N ARG A 163 7.65 2.49 21.53
CA ARG A 163 6.29 1.98 21.81
C ARG A 163 5.23 3.06 21.80
N TRP A 164 5.49 4.19 22.44
CA TRP A 164 4.57 5.32 22.47
C TRP A 164 4.41 5.99 21.11
N THR A 165 5.47 6.12 20.33
CA THR A 165 5.41 6.66 18.97
C THR A 165 4.58 5.72 18.07
N LEU A 166 4.79 4.40 18.18
CA LEU A 166 3.99 3.41 17.46
C LEU A 166 2.52 3.47 17.86
N ALA A 167 2.22 3.48 19.16
CA ALA A 167 0.84 3.58 19.65
C ALA A 167 0.13 4.85 19.13
N LEU A 168 0.84 5.98 19.13
CA LEU A 168 0.32 7.24 18.62
C LEU A 168 0.08 7.20 17.10
N CYS A 169 0.99 6.58 16.33
CA CYS A 169 0.78 6.40 14.89
C CYS A 169 -0.36 5.42 14.58
N VAL A 170 -0.51 4.35 15.37
CA VAL A 170 -1.68 3.44 15.25
C VAL A 170 -2.96 4.21 15.52
N PHE A 171 -3.00 5.04 16.58
CA PHE A 171 -4.12 5.93 16.86
C PHE A 171 -4.40 6.86 15.66
N ASN A 172 -3.38 7.47 15.05
CA ASN A 172 -3.53 8.34 13.90
C ASN A 172 -4.14 7.60 12.70
N LEU A 173 -3.69 6.36 12.43
CA LEU A 173 -4.24 5.55 11.34
C LEU A 173 -5.70 5.16 11.60
N VAL A 174 -6.06 4.83 12.85
CA VAL A 174 -7.45 4.55 13.26
C VAL A 174 -8.31 5.81 13.14
N ALA A 175 -7.84 6.94 13.67
CA ALA A 175 -8.55 8.22 13.61
C ALA A 175 -8.76 8.68 12.16
N TYR A 176 -7.76 8.53 11.31
CA TYR A 176 -7.87 8.82 9.89
C TYR A 176 -8.89 7.90 9.20
N SER A 177 -8.85 6.59 9.49
CA SER A 177 -9.80 5.62 8.95
C SER A 177 -11.23 5.94 9.35
N TYR A 178 -11.42 6.38 10.59
CA TYR A 178 -12.73 6.79 11.09
C TYR A 178 -13.20 8.11 10.46
N LEU A 179 -12.33 9.13 10.39
CA LEU A 179 -12.65 10.44 9.82
C LEU A 179 -13.07 10.35 8.34
N TRP A 180 -12.35 9.55 7.54
CA TRP A 180 -12.59 9.42 6.11
C TRP A 180 -13.40 8.17 5.72
N GLN A 181 -13.85 7.38 6.71
CA GLN A 181 -14.60 6.13 6.52
C GLN A 181 -13.91 5.15 5.54
N VAL A 182 -12.58 5.07 5.61
CA VAL A 182 -11.74 4.23 4.74
C VAL A 182 -10.99 3.17 5.55
N ASN A 183 -10.88 1.96 5.03
CA ASN A 183 -10.22 0.84 5.73
C ASN A 183 -8.76 0.63 5.31
N TYR A 184 -8.32 1.22 4.19
CA TYR A 184 -6.98 0.96 3.66
C TYR A 184 -5.83 1.28 4.64
N PRO A 185 -5.89 2.30 5.55
CA PRO A 185 -4.82 2.52 6.51
C PRO A 185 -4.65 1.35 7.50
N LEU A 186 -5.76 0.72 7.92
CA LEU A 186 -5.73 -0.43 8.82
C LEU A 186 -5.28 -1.70 8.11
N ILE A 187 -5.64 -1.88 6.84
CA ILE A 187 -5.16 -2.99 6.01
C ILE A 187 -3.65 -2.86 5.82
N HIS A 188 -3.13 -1.65 5.51
CA HIS A 188 -1.68 -1.42 5.44
C HIS A 188 -0.98 -1.73 6.77
N LEU A 189 -1.53 -1.26 7.89
CA LEU A 189 -0.97 -1.55 9.21
C LEU A 189 -0.89 -3.06 9.47
N THR A 190 -1.92 -3.81 9.10
CA THR A 190 -1.95 -5.27 9.22
C THR A 190 -0.82 -5.91 8.41
N TRP A 191 -0.67 -5.53 7.14
CA TRP A 191 0.41 -6.02 6.29
C TRP A 191 1.79 -5.60 6.79
N PHE A 192 1.95 -4.39 7.32
CA PHE A 192 3.21 -3.95 7.93
C PHE A 192 3.63 -4.84 9.08
N LEU A 193 2.70 -5.20 9.95
CA LEU A 193 2.97 -6.09 11.06
C LEU A 193 3.28 -7.52 10.59
N VAL A 194 2.56 -8.03 9.59
CA VAL A 194 2.86 -9.34 8.98
C VAL A 194 4.28 -9.34 8.40
N PHE A 195 4.65 -8.35 7.59
CA PHE A 195 5.99 -8.32 6.98
C PHE A 195 7.08 -7.97 7.98
N HIS A 196 6.78 -7.22 9.02
CA HIS A 196 7.67 -7.06 10.16
C HIS A 196 7.95 -8.40 10.85
N LEU A 197 6.94 -9.23 11.12
CA LEU A 197 7.10 -10.57 11.67
C LEU A 197 7.95 -11.48 10.77
N LEU A 198 7.66 -11.47 9.47
CA LEU A 198 8.41 -12.25 8.49
C LEU A 198 9.87 -11.79 8.38
N MET A 199 10.11 -10.48 8.41
CA MET A 199 11.45 -9.91 8.45
C MET A 199 12.19 -10.28 9.73
N GLN A 200 11.51 -10.32 10.87
CA GLN A 200 12.07 -10.76 12.13
C GLN A 200 12.44 -12.24 12.11
N ALA A 201 11.53 -13.08 11.62
CA ALA A 201 11.79 -14.49 11.45
C ALA A 201 12.99 -14.74 10.52
N HIS A 202 13.11 -13.94 9.44
CA HIS A 202 14.26 -13.96 8.54
C HIS A 202 15.58 -13.57 9.25
N ARG A 203 15.55 -12.56 10.13
CA ARG A 203 16.73 -12.05 10.85
C ARG A 203 17.16 -12.90 12.04
N ARG A 204 16.20 -13.42 12.81
CA ARG A 204 16.42 -14.03 14.13
C ARG A 204 16.05 -15.51 14.19
N GLY A 205 15.35 -16.02 13.18
CA GLY A 205 14.81 -17.37 13.17
C GLY A 205 13.60 -17.60 14.11
N GLU A 206 13.06 -16.54 14.71
CA GLU A 206 11.97 -16.59 15.67
C GLU A 206 10.85 -15.61 15.33
N PHE A 207 9.61 -15.99 15.66
CA PHE A 207 8.43 -15.13 15.57
C PHE A 207 8.13 -14.49 16.93
N GLU A 208 7.90 -13.17 16.93
CA GLU A 208 7.49 -12.47 18.14
C GLU A 208 6.01 -12.72 18.43
N LYS A 209 5.70 -13.49 19.50
CA LYS A 209 4.32 -13.86 19.88
C LYS A 209 3.39 -12.65 20.05
N ARG A 210 3.89 -11.53 20.63
CA ARG A 210 3.08 -10.32 20.81
C ARG A 210 2.62 -9.72 19.50
N THR A 211 3.49 -9.68 18.50
CA THR A 211 3.12 -9.13 17.18
C THR A 211 2.10 -10.05 16.49
N ILE A 212 2.19 -11.38 16.66
CA ILE A 212 1.17 -12.31 16.16
C ILE A 212 -0.19 -11.98 16.77
N THR A 213 -0.26 -11.80 18.10
CA THR A 213 -1.50 -11.43 18.80
C THR A 213 -2.08 -10.13 18.26
N VAL A 214 -1.26 -9.10 18.04
CA VAL A 214 -1.72 -7.82 17.48
C VAL A 214 -2.24 -7.98 16.05
N VAL A 215 -1.58 -8.77 15.20
CA VAL A 215 -2.06 -9.08 13.83
C VAL A 215 -3.42 -9.77 13.89
N LEU A 216 -3.59 -10.74 14.77
CA LEU A 216 -4.87 -11.44 14.92
C LEU A 216 -5.98 -10.52 15.40
N ILE A 217 -5.70 -9.62 16.36
CA ILE A 217 -6.67 -8.62 16.84
C ILE A 217 -7.07 -7.68 15.69
N LEU A 218 -6.10 -7.13 14.94
CA LEU A 218 -6.40 -6.24 13.82
C LEU A 218 -7.21 -6.94 12.74
N PHE A 219 -6.85 -8.16 12.40
CA PHE A 219 -7.61 -8.95 11.43
C PHE A 219 -9.03 -9.21 11.90
N SER A 220 -9.23 -9.60 13.17
CA SER A 220 -10.57 -9.77 13.75
C SER A 220 -11.37 -8.46 13.76
N THR A 221 -10.72 -7.32 14.03
CA THR A 221 -11.37 -6.01 13.98
C THR A 221 -11.82 -5.64 12.57
N LEU A 222 -10.98 -5.92 11.55
CA LEU A 222 -11.34 -5.71 10.15
C LEU A 222 -12.51 -6.59 9.72
N LEU A 223 -12.53 -7.86 10.14
CA LEU A 223 -13.66 -8.76 9.90
C LEU A 223 -14.94 -8.30 10.58
N ALA A 224 -14.86 -7.87 11.83
CA ALA A 224 -16.02 -7.33 12.56
C ALA A 224 -16.55 -6.04 11.89
N SER A 225 -15.66 -5.15 11.46
CA SER A 225 -16.03 -3.95 10.70
C SER A 225 -16.72 -4.29 9.38
N ALA A 226 -16.22 -5.29 8.66
CA ALA A 226 -16.85 -5.79 7.44
C ALA A 226 -18.24 -6.36 7.72
N ALA A 227 -18.37 -7.24 8.71
CA ALA A 227 -19.65 -7.84 9.09
C ALA A 227 -20.71 -6.80 9.50
N ASN A 228 -20.31 -5.78 10.27
CA ASN A 228 -21.23 -4.70 10.68
C ASN A 228 -21.79 -3.91 9.50
N ARG A 229 -21.00 -3.71 8.42
CA ARG A 229 -21.47 -3.04 7.20
C ARG A 229 -22.53 -3.84 6.44
N PHE A 230 -22.66 -5.15 6.72
CA PHE A 230 -23.65 -6.05 6.13
C PHE A 230 -24.75 -6.48 7.13
N GLY A 231 -25.06 -5.64 8.11
CA GLY A 231 -26.12 -5.95 9.06
C GLY A 231 -25.86 -7.19 9.90
N GLY A 232 -24.60 -7.57 10.13
CA GLY A 232 -24.20 -8.73 10.92
C GLY A 232 -23.94 -10.01 10.09
N ASP A 233 -24.14 -9.97 8.78
CA ASP A 233 -23.78 -11.10 7.89
C ASP A 233 -22.26 -11.17 7.71
N VAL A 234 -21.63 -12.05 8.49
CA VAL A 234 -20.17 -12.27 8.47
C VAL A 234 -19.73 -12.90 7.14
N LEU A 235 -20.50 -13.85 6.60
CA LEU A 235 -20.13 -14.55 5.36
C LEU A 235 -20.25 -13.62 4.16
N GLY A 236 -21.35 -12.88 4.03
CA GLY A 236 -21.51 -11.86 2.99
C GLY A 236 -20.47 -10.76 3.10
N GLY A 237 -20.12 -10.35 4.32
CA GLY A 237 -19.03 -9.41 4.59
C GLY A 237 -17.66 -9.93 4.14
N LEU A 238 -17.34 -11.20 4.42
CA LEU A 238 -16.10 -11.85 3.97
C LEU A 238 -16.06 -11.98 2.45
N GLN A 239 -17.15 -12.48 1.84
CA GLN A 239 -17.22 -12.66 0.40
C GLN A 239 -17.04 -11.32 -0.32
N ARG A 240 -17.69 -10.27 0.11
CA ARG A 240 -17.65 -8.97 -0.56
C ARG A 240 -16.38 -8.18 -0.27
N TYR A 241 -15.92 -8.12 1.01
CA TYR A 241 -14.76 -7.29 1.37
C TYR A 241 -13.41 -8.00 1.29
N VAL A 242 -13.37 -9.31 1.49
CA VAL A 242 -12.11 -10.04 1.35
C VAL A 242 -11.99 -10.60 -0.06
N VAL A 243 -12.95 -11.40 -0.51
CA VAL A 243 -12.87 -12.04 -1.82
C VAL A 243 -13.11 -11.01 -2.92
N GLY A 244 -14.23 -10.28 -2.87
CA GLY A 244 -14.62 -9.31 -3.89
C GLY A 244 -13.56 -8.23 -4.14
N TYR A 245 -13.03 -7.61 -3.09
CA TYR A 245 -12.00 -6.57 -3.25
C TYR A 245 -10.69 -7.07 -3.86
N HIS A 246 -10.36 -8.36 -3.70
CA HIS A 246 -9.17 -8.93 -4.34
C HIS A 246 -9.43 -9.32 -5.79
N LEU A 247 -10.68 -9.61 -6.15
CA LEU A 247 -11.03 -10.08 -7.49
C LEU A 247 -11.49 -8.96 -8.43
N VAL A 248 -12.15 -7.94 -7.90
CA VAL A 248 -12.71 -6.83 -8.68
C VAL A 248 -11.67 -6.16 -9.58
N GLY A 249 -10.45 -5.99 -9.08
CA GLY A 249 -9.37 -5.37 -9.83
C GLY A 249 -8.97 -6.14 -11.10
N PHE A 250 -9.06 -7.47 -11.09
CA PHE A 250 -8.78 -8.29 -12.28
C PHE A 250 -9.84 -8.11 -13.35
N SER A 251 -11.12 -8.22 -12.97
CA SER A 251 -12.25 -8.07 -13.90
C SER A 251 -12.36 -6.65 -14.43
N PHE A 252 -12.09 -5.64 -13.60
CA PHE A 252 -12.09 -4.25 -14.04
C PHE A 252 -10.93 -3.96 -14.99
N TYR A 253 -9.73 -4.47 -14.71
CA TYR A 253 -8.61 -4.34 -15.63
C TYR A 253 -8.90 -5.01 -16.98
N ASP A 254 -9.51 -6.20 -16.96
CA ASP A 254 -9.92 -6.93 -18.17
C ASP A 254 -10.95 -6.15 -19.00
N TYR A 255 -11.96 -5.58 -18.34
CA TYR A 255 -12.93 -4.69 -18.97
C TYR A 255 -12.23 -3.51 -19.67
N GLN A 256 -11.36 -2.81 -18.96
CA GLN A 256 -10.60 -1.68 -19.49
C GLN A 256 -9.64 -2.08 -20.63
N TYR A 257 -9.07 -3.27 -20.55
CA TYR A 257 -8.17 -3.79 -21.58
C TYR A 257 -8.89 -4.07 -22.90
N HIS A 258 -10.16 -4.48 -22.85
CA HIS A 258 -10.97 -4.77 -24.04
C HIS A 258 -11.78 -3.57 -24.55
N ASP A 259 -11.90 -2.50 -23.78
CA ASP A 259 -12.52 -1.25 -24.24
C ASP A 259 -11.55 -0.46 -25.13
N PRO A 260 -11.80 -0.34 -26.45
CA PRO A 260 -10.92 0.38 -27.37
C PRO A 260 -10.78 1.88 -27.02
N ASN A 261 -11.72 2.44 -26.26
CA ASN A 261 -11.71 3.84 -25.86
C ASN A 261 -11.03 4.04 -24.50
N SER A 262 -10.57 2.96 -23.87
CA SER A 262 -9.95 3.02 -22.56
C SER A 262 -8.66 3.85 -22.58
N ILE A 263 -8.52 4.68 -21.56
CA ILE A 263 -7.28 5.41 -21.29
C ILE A 263 -6.07 4.47 -21.09
N LEU A 264 -6.32 3.20 -20.80
CA LEU A 264 -5.31 2.16 -20.66
C LEU A 264 -4.43 2.04 -21.91
N HIS A 265 -4.99 2.32 -23.10
CA HIS A 265 -4.27 2.26 -24.39
C HIS A 265 -3.48 3.53 -24.73
N ILE A 266 -3.61 4.59 -23.91
CA ILE A 266 -2.91 5.86 -24.11
C ILE A 266 -1.62 5.85 -23.28
N TYR A 267 -0.47 5.91 -23.95
CA TYR A 267 0.85 5.95 -23.28
C TYR A 267 0.98 7.13 -22.32
N SER A 268 1.38 6.88 -21.10
CA SER A 268 1.69 7.92 -20.11
C SER A 268 3.19 8.09 -19.82
N TYR A 269 4.04 7.24 -20.40
CA TYR A 269 5.52 7.36 -20.35
C TYR A 269 6.09 7.50 -18.94
N GLY A 270 5.64 6.68 -18.01
CA GLY A 270 6.06 6.68 -16.60
C GLY A 270 5.24 7.58 -15.68
N ARG A 271 4.38 8.46 -16.23
CA ARG A 271 3.61 9.42 -15.45
C ARG A 271 2.55 8.75 -14.58
N SER A 272 1.95 7.67 -15.08
CA SER A 272 0.96 6.89 -14.32
C SER A 272 1.60 6.21 -13.10
N SER A 273 2.77 5.60 -13.26
CA SER A 273 3.51 4.99 -12.15
C SER A 273 4.17 6.00 -11.19
N LEU A 274 4.41 7.23 -11.63
CA LEU A 274 4.92 8.29 -10.77
C LEU A 274 3.82 9.01 -9.97
N GLY A 275 2.56 8.79 -10.30
CA GLY A 275 1.33 9.18 -9.61
C GLY A 275 1.40 10.49 -8.84
N PHE A 276 1.65 10.45 -7.54
CA PHE A 276 1.71 11.64 -6.69
C PHE A 276 2.80 12.64 -7.11
N LEU A 277 3.95 12.18 -7.60
CA LEU A 277 5.00 13.08 -8.09
C LEU A 277 4.56 13.83 -9.35
N ASP A 278 3.81 13.16 -10.23
CA ASP A 278 3.19 13.77 -11.40
C ASP A 278 2.11 14.79 -11.02
N GLN A 279 1.32 14.53 -9.96
CA GLN A 279 0.38 15.50 -9.37
C GLN A 279 1.10 16.73 -8.80
N MET A 280 2.23 16.55 -8.14
CA MET A 280 3.04 17.67 -7.67
C MET A 280 3.54 18.52 -8.85
N LEU A 281 3.95 17.87 -9.94
CA LEU A 281 4.36 18.58 -11.17
C LEU A 281 3.19 19.37 -11.77
N GLU A 282 1.99 18.83 -11.78
CA GLU A 282 0.77 19.54 -12.20
C GLU A 282 0.54 20.78 -11.34
N ALA A 283 0.62 20.65 -10.00
CA ALA A 283 0.44 21.79 -9.11
C ALA A 283 1.44 22.91 -9.38
N VAL A 284 2.73 22.55 -9.57
CA VAL A 284 3.79 23.53 -9.91
C VAL A 284 3.55 24.15 -11.29
N SER A 285 3.16 23.35 -12.29
CA SER A 285 2.88 23.82 -13.66
C SER A 285 1.72 24.81 -13.68
N LYS A 286 0.64 24.53 -12.94
CA LYS A 286 -0.49 25.46 -12.81
C LYS A 286 -0.08 26.79 -12.15
N MET A 287 0.78 26.75 -11.14
CA MET A 287 1.33 27.96 -10.54
C MET A 287 2.18 28.78 -11.52
N ALA A 288 2.81 28.11 -12.48
CA ALA A 288 3.56 28.75 -13.57
C ALA A 288 2.68 29.16 -14.79
N GLY A 289 1.36 28.95 -14.72
CA GLY A 289 0.43 29.28 -15.81
C GLY A 289 0.42 28.29 -16.97
N ALA A 290 0.99 27.08 -16.77
CA ALA A 290 0.99 26.02 -17.78
C ALA A 290 -0.22 25.09 -17.61
N ASP A 291 -0.81 24.69 -18.73
CA ASP A 291 -1.88 23.71 -18.78
C ASP A 291 -1.29 22.30 -18.82
N TYR A 292 -1.04 21.75 -17.63
CA TYR A 292 -0.54 20.39 -17.45
C TYR A 292 -1.50 19.62 -16.57
N LYS A 293 -1.89 18.41 -17.00
CA LYS A 293 -2.75 17.49 -16.25
C LYS A 293 -2.00 16.21 -15.91
N ALA A 294 -1.99 15.85 -14.63
CA ALA A 294 -1.35 14.62 -14.18
C ALA A 294 -2.10 13.36 -14.66
N ALA A 295 -1.34 12.33 -15.06
CA ALA A 295 -1.90 11.08 -15.55
C ALA A 295 -2.75 10.35 -14.49
N SER A 296 -2.41 10.50 -13.21
CA SER A 296 -3.17 9.92 -12.11
C SER A 296 -4.58 10.52 -11.95
N PHE A 297 -4.79 11.80 -12.29
CA PHE A 297 -6.12 12.38 -12.33
C PHE A 297 -6.96 11.80 -13.46
N GLU A 298 -6.34 11.58 -14.63
CA GLU A 298 -7.00 10.91 -15.73
C GLU A 298 -7.38 9.48 -15.36
N ASN A 299 -6.45 8.72 -14.71
CA ASN A 299 -6.73 7.39 -14.18
C ASN A 299 -7.89 7.40 -13.18
N SER A 300 -7.89 8.36 -12.25
CA SER A 300 -8.94 8.50 -11.24
C SER A 300 -10.31 8.74 -11.87
N THR A 301 -10.39 9.64 -12.86
CA THR A 301 -11.64 9.90 -13.58
C THR A 301 -12.20 8.64 -14.23
N TYR A 302 -11.32 7.85 -14.85
CA TYR A 302 -11.70 6.61 -15.52
C TYR A 302 -12.05 5.49 -14.51
N ASN A 303 -11.29 5.36 -13.43
CA ASN A 303 -11.53 4.39 -12.38
C ASN A 303 -12.79 4.69 -11.56
N ASN A 304 -13.27 5.94 -11.55
CA ASN A 304 -14.50 6.33 -10.86
C ASN A 304 -15.77 6.12 -11.72
N GLU A 305 -15.61 5.84 -13.01
CA GLU A 305 -16.73 5.47 -13.85
C GLU A 305 -17.25 4.08 -13.44
N ALA A 306 -18.53 4.02 -13.09
CA ALA A 306 -19.15 2.78 -12.68
C ALA A 306 -19.42 1.89 -13.91
N VAL A 307 -18.76 0.75 -13.98
CA VAL A 307 -18.91 -0.24 -15.05
C VAL A 307 -19.52 -1.53 -14.52
N ASP A 308 -20.33 -2.18 -15.35
CA ASP A 308 -20.87 -3.48 -15.01
C ASP A 308 -19.85 -4.58 -15.30
N ILE A 309 -19.36 -5.18 -14.24
CA ILE A 309 -18.43 -6.33 -14.28
C ILE A 309 -19.00 -7.54 -13.55
N GLY A 310 -20.31 -7.57 -13.32
CA GLY A 310 -21.01 -8.70 -12.72
C GLY A 310 -21.05 -9.92 -13.63
N ARG A 311 -20.99 -11.12 -13.06
CA ARG A 311 -21.02 -12.39 -13.80
C ARG A 311 -22.43 -12.82 -14.18
N SER A 312 -23.38 -12.71 -13.26
CA SER A 312 -24.77 -13.17 -13.43
C SER A 312 -25.81 -12.10 -13.11
N GLU A 313 -25.45 -11.12 -12.34
CA GLU A 313 -26.27 -9.98 -11.96
C GLU A 313 -25.50 -8.70 -12.24
N PHE A 314 -26.24 -7.62 -12.52
CA PHE A 314 -25.68 -6.29 -12.68
C PHE A 314 -24.91 -5.89 -11.42
N ARG A 315 -23.62 -5.69 -11.55
CA ARG A 315 -22.73 -5.24 -10.49
C ARG A 315 -21.92 -4.06 -10.98
N ALA A 316 -22.47 -2.86 -10.82
CA ALA A 316 -21.74 -1.65 -11.09
C ALA A 316 -20.62 -1.46 -10.04
N PHE A 317 -19.40 -1.39 -10.51
CA PHE A 317 -18.25 -1.06 -9.70
C PHE A 317 -17.51 0.12 -10.31
N ASN A 318 -17.22 1.11 -9.49
CA ASN A 318 -16.21 2.12 -9.74
C ASN A 318 -14.92 1.59 -9.09
N ALA A 319 -14.07 0.95 -9.87
CA ALA A 319 -13.09 0.09 -9.26
C ALA A 319 -11.70 0.65 -9.21
N PHE A 320 -11.00 0.08 -8.35
CA PHE A 320 -9.61 0.19 -8.02
C PHE A 320 -8.71 -0.15 -9.21
N GLY A 321 -7.94 0.82 -9.70
CA GLY A 321 -6.86 0.52 -10.62
C GLY A 321 -5.83 -0.39 -9.94
N THR A 322 -5.57 -1.55 -10.52
CA THR A 322 -4.51 -2.44 -10.04
C THR A 322 -3.13 -1.85 -10.35
N LEU A 323 -2.09 -2.39 -9.72
CA LEU A 323 -0.71 -2.03 -10.04
C LEU A 323 -0.39 -2.20 -11.54
N LEU A 324 -1.00 -3.20 -12.20
CA LEU A 324 -0.81 -3.42 -13.63
C LEU A 324 -1.37 -2.28 -14.49
N PHE A 325 -2.46 -1.64 -14.07
CA PHE A 325 -3.07 -0.55 -14.81
C PHE A 325 -2.06 0.55 -15.12
N SER A 326 -1.37 1.06 -14.11
CA SER A 326 -0.34 2.09 -14.32
C SER A 326 0.86 1.61 -15.10
N LEU A 327 1.34 0.40 -14.83
CA LEU A 327 2.48 -0.16 -15.54
C LEU A 327 2.18 -0.39 -17.03
N TYR A 328 0.99 -0.89 -17.33
CA TYR A 328 0.54 -1.08 -18.71
C TYR A 328 0.33 0.25 -19.41
N ARG A 329 -0.34 1.21 -18.77
CA ARG A 329 -0.54 2.54 -19.32
C ARG A 329 0.76 3.29 -19.60
N ASP A 330 1.80 3.07 -18.80
CA ASP A 330 3.10 3.71 -19.02
C ASP A 330 3.82 3.17 -20.25
N PHE A 331 3.93 1.84 -20.39
CA PHE A 331 4.76 1.22 -21.42
C PHE A 331 4.17 -0.10 -21.94
N HIS A 332 2.87 -0.31 -21.83
CA HIS A 332 2.16 -1.53 -22.21
C HIS A 332 2.81 -2.78 -21.61
N MET A 333 2.96 -3.85 -22.37
CA MET A 333 3.59 -5.10 -21.92
C MET A 333 4.99 -4.91 -21.35
N VAL A 334 5.78 -3.99 -21.93
CA VAL A 334 7.13 -3.70 -21.42
C VAL A 334 7.06 -3.17 -19.99
N GLY A 335 6.10 -2.30 -19.70
CA GLY A 335 5.85 -1.79 -18.34
C GLY A 335 5.55 -2.89 -17.34
N ILE A 336 4.70 -3.85 -17.71
CA ILE A 336 4.39 -5.03 -16.88
C ILE A 336 5.64 -5.86 -16.57
N LEU A 337 6.43 -6.21 -17.61
CA LEU A 337 7.60 -7.06 -17.45
C LEU A 337 8.68 -6.36 -16.61
N VAL A 338 9.02 -5.12 -16.96
CA VAL A 338 10.03 -4.32 -16.25
C VAL A 338 9.57 -4.00 -14.83
N GLY A 339 8.29 -3.64 -14.65
CA GLY A 339 7.71 -3.38 -13.35
C GLY A 339 7.73 -4.60 -12.43
N GLY A 340 7.33 -5.77 -12.93
CA GLY A 340 7.41 -7.03 -12.18
C GLY A 340 8.83 -7.35 -11.76
N PHE A 341 9.78 -7.30 -12.71
CA PHE A 341 11.19 -7.55 -12.44
C PHE A 341 11.76 -6.57 -11.41
N ALA A 342 11.51 -5.28 -11.56
CA ALA A 342 11.99 -4.24 -10.65
C ALA A 342 11.42 -4.44 -9.24
N TYR A 343 10.12 -4.72 -9.13
CA TYR A 343 9.49 -4.99 -7.83
C TYR A 343 10.12 -6.19 -7.13
N GLY A 344 10.31 -7.31 -7.84
CA GLY A 344 10.95 -8.51 -7.30
C GLY A 344 12.40 -8.28 -6.87
N ALA A 345 13.17 -7.58 -7.70
CA ALA A 345 14.55 -7.26 -7.43
C ALA A 345 14.70 -6.31 -6.22
N LEU A 346 13.92 -5.21 -6.18
CA LEU A 346 13.97 -4.22 -5.10
C LEU A 346 13.52 -4.81 -3.77
N THR A 347 12.41 -5.56 -3.76
CA THR A 347 11.89 -6.20 -2.55
C THR A 347 12.89 -7.20 -1.98
N THR A 348 13.51 -8.02 -2.85
CA THR A 348 14.53 -8.99 -2.44
C THR A 348 15.79 -8.32 -1.92
N HIS A 349 16.27 -7.30 -2.62
CA HIS A 349 17.44 -6.53 -2.18
C HIS A 349 17.18 -5.88 -0.81
N ALA A 350 16.03 -5.27 -0.63
CA ALA A 350 15.62 -4.65 0.62
C ALA A 350 15.56 -5.67 1.77
N LEU A 351 14.98 -6.87 1.53
CA LEU A 351 14.95 -7.95 2.51
C LEU A 351 16.35 -8.39 2.93
N TYR A 352 17.25 -8.66 1.98
CA TYR A 352 18.60 -9.15 2.28
C TYR A 352 19.47 -8.10 2.99
N GLN A 353 19.28 -6.83 2.66
CA GLN A 353 19.98 -5.73 3.35
C GLN A 353 19.33 -5.33 4.68
N SER A 354 18.11 -5.77 4.95
CA SER A 354 17.35 -5.38 6.14
C SER A 354 18.06 -5.70 7.46
N ALA A 355 18.84 -6.76 7.51
CA ALA A 355 19.63 -7.13 8.71
C ALA A 355 20.77 -6.15 9.01
N ARG A 356 21.24 -5.38 8.03
CA ARG A 356 22.35 -4.45 8.13
C ARG A 356 21.92 -2.99 8.14
N ASN A 357 20.76 -2.71 7.56
CA ASN A 357 20.26 -1.36 7.38
C ASN A 357 18.74 -1.33 7.63
N TRP A 358 18.32 -0.61 8.66
CA TRP A 358 16.91 -0.47 9.02
C TRP A 358 16.10 0.23 7.90
N VAL A 359 16.69 1.15 7.14
CA VAL A 359 16.03 1.80 5.99
C VAL A 359 15.64 0.75 4.94
N CYS A 360 16.51 -0.22 4.66
CA CYS A 360 16.17 -1.35 3.80
C CYS A 360 15.05 -2.21 4.41
N GLY A 361 15.03 -2.36 5.73
CA GLY A 361 13.91 -3.02 6.42
C GLY A 361 12.58 -2.30 6.22
N ALA A 362 12.58 -0.97 6.33
CA ALA A 362 11.41 -0.14 6.07
C ALA A 362 10.95 -0.25 4.61
N PHE A 363 11.88 -0.16 3.65
CA PHE A 363 11.59 -0.38 2.24
C PHE A 363 11.02 -1.77 1.96
N PHE A 364 11.56 -2.82 2.59
CA PHE A 364 11.01 -4.17 2.43
C PHE A 364 9.57 -4.25 2.89
N ILE A 365 9.26 -3.75 4.10
CA ILE A 365 7.88 -3.76 4.64
C ILE A 365 6.95 -2.97 3.72
N MET A 366 7.38 -1.79 3.25
CA MET A 366 6.61 -0.94 2.34
C MET A 366 6.33 -1.63 1.00
N LEU A 367 7.37 -2.14 0.32
CA LEU A 367 7.22 -2.78 -0.99
C LEU A 367 6.38 -4.05 -0.91
N ALA A 368 6.61 -4.88 0.11
CA ALA A 368 5.85 -6.10 0.31
C ALA A 368 4.36 -5.82 0.60
N SER A 369 4.06 -4.83 1.46
CA SER A 369 2.69 -4.39 1.71
C SER A 369 2.04 -3.81 0.45
N SER A 370 2.76 -2.98 -0.29
CA SER A 370 2.28 -2.39 -1.55
C SER A 370 2.00 -3.47 -2.61
N TRP A 371 2.82 -4.52 -2.67
CA TRP A 371 2.58 -5.68 -3.52
C TRP A 371 1.28 -6.39 -3.17
N MET A 372 1.02 -6.64 -1.87
CA MET A 372 -0.22 -7.27 -1.42
C MET A 372 -1.46 -6.43 -1.76
N MET A 373 -1.33 -5.10 -1.61
CA MET A 373 -2.41 -4.15 -1.91
C MET A 373 -2.59 -3.90 -3.41
N GLY A 374 -1.59 -4.20 -4.22
CA GLY A 374 -1.54 -3.86 -5.65
C GLY A 374 -2.63 -4.48 -6.53
N MET A 375 -3.38 -5.45 -6.01
CA MET A 375 -4.59 -6.00 -6.65
C MET A 375 -5.81 -5.12 -6.44
N MET A 376 -5.86 -4.38 -5.32
CA MET A 376 -7.02 -3.59 -4.90
C MET A 376 -6.81 -2.10 -5.13
N VAL A 377 -5.59 -1.64 -4.95
CA VAL A 377 -5.22 -0.21 -5.04
C VAL A 377 -3.86 -0.13 -5.71
N ASN A 378 -3.71 0.80 -6.65
CA ASN A 378 -2.41 1.06 -7.22
C ASN A 378 -1.55 1.90 -6.26
N PRO A 379 -0.57 1.31 -5.57
CA PRO A 379 0.25 2.03 -4.60
C PRO A 379 1.12 3.11 -5.24
N LEU A 380 1.46 2.97 -6.54
CA LEU A 380 2.29 3.94 -7.26
C LEU A 380 1.56 5.27 -7.53
N GLU A 381 0.24 5.29 -7.50
CA GLU A 381 -0.56 6.51 -7.60
C GLU A 381 -0.74 7.22 -6.26
N GLN A 382 -0.41 6.57 -5.15
CA GLN A 382 -0.73 7.04 -3.82
C GLN A 382 0.33 7.95 -3.21
N ALA A 383 -0.10 9.06 -2.63
CA ALA A 383 0.77 10.04 -1.96
C ALA A 383 1.61 9.41 -0.83
N TYR A 384 1.01 8.54 -0.01
CA TYR A 384 1.71 7.91 1.12
C TYR A 384 2.87 7.03 0.69
N PHE A 385 2.77 6.37 -0.46
CA PHE A 385 3.85 5.54 -1.00
C PHE A 385 5.06 6.40 -1.37
N TRP A 386 4.85 7.43 -2.19
CA TRP A 386 5.94 8.31 -2.65
C TRP A 386 6.50 9.16 -1.53
N PHE A 387 5.66 9.61 -0.59
CA PHE A 387 6.12 10.29 0.61
C PHE A 387 7.09 9.40 1.41
N ALA A 388 6.73 8.14 1.62
CA ALA A 388 7.61 7.18 2.28
C ALA A 388 8.91 6.94 1.49
N VAL A 389 8.85 6.80 0.16
CA VAL A 389 10.03 6.65 -0.72
C VAL A 389 10.98 7.84 -0.54
N VAL A 390 10.46 9.06 -0.60
CA VAL A 390 11.27 10.30 -0.46
C VAL A 390 11.91 10.38 0.92
N VAL A 391 11.13 10.18 1.98
CA VAL A 391 11.63 10.26 3.36
C VAL A 391 12.68 9.18 3.65
N LEU A 392 12.40 7.92 3.31
CA LEU A 392 13.35 6.82 3.50
C LEU A 392 14.58 6.98 2.61
N GLY A 393 14.43 7.49 1.39
CA GLY A 393 15.53 7.84 0.50
C GLY A 393 16.44 8.90 1.09
N ALA A 394 15.87 9.98 1.63
CA ALA A 394 16.61 11.03 2.31
C ALA A 394 17.41 10.48 3.52
N PHE A 395 16.79 9.63 4.35
CA PHE A 395 17.52 8.94 5.44
C PHE A 395 18.67 8.06 4.92
N SER A 396 18.50 7.40 3.78
CA SER A 396 19.57 6.60 3.18
C SER A 396 20.76 7.45 2.74
N LEU A 397 20.52 8.64 2.20
CA LEU A 397 21.56 9.57 1.75
C LEU A 397 22.32 10.19 2.93
N VAL A 398 21.59 10.66 3.94
CA VAL A 398 22.20 11.21 5.16
C VAL A 398 23.11 10.18 5.84
N ASN A 399 22.70 8.91 5.86
CA ASN A 399 23.51 7.84 6.43
C ASN A 399 24.79 7.53 5.66
N ARG A 400 24.85 7.81 4.36
CA ARG A 400 26.07 7.67 3.55
C ARG A 400 27.04 8.86 3.77
N GLY A 401 26.49 10.06 4.02
CA GLY A 401 27.27 11.29 4.24
C GLY A 401 27.98 11.38 5.60
N ILE A 402 27.51 10.65 6.60
CA ILE A 402 28.12 10.62 7.96
C ILE A 402 29.32 9.64 8.04
N ARG A 403 29.82 9.15 6.94
CA ARG A 403 31.01 8.30 6.85
C ARG A 403 32.29 9.08 6.48
N PHE A 404 32.29 10.38 6.70
CA PHE A 404 33.52 11.20 6.63
C PHE A 404 34.09 11.47 8.00
#